data_4724fb9c4dd31dd6e12776ffecac8afe
#
_entry.id   4724fb9c4dd31dd6e12776ffecac8afe
#
_cell.length_a   1.000
_cell.length_b   1.000
_cell.length_c   1.000
_cell.angle_alpha   90.00
_cell.angle_beta   90.00
_cell.angle_gamma   90.00
#
_symmetry.space_group_name_H-M   'P 1'
#
loop_
_entity.id
_entity.type
_entity.pdbx_description
1 polymer ?
#
loop_
_entity_poly.entity_id
_entity_poly.type
_entity_poly.pdbx_seq_one_letter_code
_entity_poly.pdbx_strand_id
1 'polypeptide(L)'
;QDSSESSSIETALVSEEGPARDATSSTTTAVSIGTSLSQAPAARQTQMPKRPGQPQFEGFWQVQSLEDLRPMHDSSQLCAKQRRADPIGGSVSPLKALTSYLHHTYHLVNPAFVYELAFNPRRVLTKPSKPVYNDGYDNEESDYILYVNDYLGNEEGHRYLILDVLGQGTFGQVVKCQNMSNHEIVAVKVIKNKPAYFNQSMMEVTILETLNQHWDPDDQHNILRLRDTFIHHKHLCLVFELLSSNLYELIKQNSFRGLSTSLVRVFISQLLDALVVLKEARLIHCDLKPENILLRTLQAPSIKLVDFGSACHEEQTVYTYIQSRFYRSPEVLLGLPYTSSIDMWSLGCIAAELFLGLPIFPGTSEYNQLSRITSMLGL
;
A
#
# COMPACT_ATOMS: atom_id res chain seq x y z
N GLN A 1 -13.31 21.77 -40.97
CA GLN A 1 -12.09 22.52 -40.71
C GLN A 1 -12.00 22.69 -39.19
N ASP A 2 -11.21 22.16 -38.41
CA ASP A 2 -9.95 21.40 -38.35
C ASP A 2 -10.06 20.40 -37.19
N SER A 3 -9.82 19.20 -37.43
CA SER A 3 -8.63 18.34 -37.31
C SER A 3 -7.92 18.34 -35.98
N SER A 4 -8.08 17.18 -35.28
CA SER A 4 -7.04 16.31 -34.67
C SER A 4 -6.04 16.92 -33.71
N GLU A 5 -6.00 16.31 -32.55
CA GLU A 5 -4.78 15.66 -32.05
C GLU A 5 -5.07 14.80 -30.83
N SER A 6 -5.22 13.52 -31.08
CA SER A 6 -5.13 12.46 -30.07
C SER A 6 -3.64 12.12 -29.89
N SER A 7 -3.01 12.59 -28.84
CA SER A 7 -1.67 12.13 -28.49
C SER A 7 -1.75 10.90 -27.60
N SER A 8 -1.53 9.74 -28.20
CA SER A 8 -1.22 8.48 -27.57
C SER A 8 0.11 8.59 -26.84
N ILE A 9 0.13 8.38 -25.54
CA ILE A 9 1.37 8.17 -24.80
C ILE A 9 1.59 6.65 -24.71
N GLU A 10 2.34 6.13 -25.68
CA GLU A 10 2.99 4.84 -25.59
C GLU A 10 4.15 4.95 -24.60
N THR A 11 4.09 4.18 -23.53
CA THR A 11 5.25 3.97 -22.65
C THR A 11 6.17 2.95 -23.33
N ALA A 12 7.26 3.42 -23.91
CA ALA A 12 8.31 2.62 -24.51
C ALA A 12 9.02 1.78 -23.43
N LEU A 13 8.92 0.46 -23.55
CA LEU A 13 9.85 -0.48 -22.95
C LEU A 13 11.10 -0.52 -23.82
N VAL A 14 12.15 0.14 -23.38
CA VAL A 14 13.50 0.02 -23.95
C VAL A 14 14.12 -1.25 -23.39
N SER A 15 14.32 -2.24 -24.25
CA SER A 15 15.19 -3.39 -24.04
C SER A 15 16.61 -2.97 -24.37
N GLU A 16 17.48 -2.81 -23.38
CA GLU A 16 18.93 -2.78 -23.61
C GLU A 16 19.49 -4.21 -23.59
N GLU A 17 19.85 -4.70 -24.76
CA GLU A 17 20.75 -5.84 -24.91
C GLU A 17 22.20 -5.35 -24.72
N GLY A 18 22.84 -5.80 -23.63
CA GLY A 18 24.29 -5.67 -23.44
C GLY A 18 25.00 -6.98 -23.80
N PRO A 19 26.22 -6.92 -24.33
CA PRO A 19 26.85 -8.07 -24.97
C PRO A 19 27.35 -9.14 -24.01
N ALA A 20 27.21 -10.38 -24.46
CA ALA A 20 27.77 -11.58 -23.86
C ALA A 20 29.28 -11.47 -23.63
N ARG A 21 29.76 -11.78 -22.47
CA ARG A 21 31.17 -12.09 -22.19
C ARG A 21 31.31 -13.51 -21.65
N ASP A 22 32.27 -14.17 -22.25
CA ASP A 22 32.66 -15.56 -22.12
C ASP A 22 32.86 -16.02 -20.67
N ALA A 23 32.36 -17.22 -20.40
CA ALA A 23 32.67 -17.99 -19.21
C ALA A 23 34.06 -18.61 -19.31
N THR A 24 35.01 -18.13 -18.53
CA THR A 24 36.23 -18.86 -18.21
C THR A 24 36.18 -19.39 -16.77
N SER A 25 36.23 -20.68 -16.65
CA SER A 25 36.38 -21.43 -15.44
C SER A 25 37.63 -21.02 -14.66
N SER A 26 37.50 -20.62 -13.40
CA SER A 26 38.61 -20.58 -12.45
C SER A 26 38.27 -21.36 -11.19
N THR A 27 39.02 -22.44 -11.05
CA THR A 27 39.12 -23.31 -9.91
C THR A 27 39.60 -22.53 -8.68
N THR A 28 38.79 -22.44 -7.65
CA THR A 28 39.18 -21.78 -6.39
C THR A 28 39.82 -22.78 -5.45
N THR A 29 41.15 -22.72 -5.35
CA THR A 29 41.96 -23.42 -4.33
C THR A 29 41.78 -22.68 -3.01
N ALA A 30 41.33 -23.37 -1.99
CA ALA A 30 41.24 -22.85 -0.62
C ALA A 30 42.65 -22.72 -0.03
N VAL A 31 43.10 -21.48 0.17
CA VAL A 31 44.30 -21.18 0.93
C VAL A 31 43.88 -20.78 2.34
N SER A 32 44.22 -21.64 3.30
CA SER A 32 44.13 -21.35 4.74
C SER A 32 45.25 -20.38 5.14
N ILE A 33 44.90 -19.13 5.40
CA ILE A 33 45.85 -18.17 5.98
C ILE A 33 45.65 -18.17 7.49
N GLY A 34 46.59 -18.81 8.16
CA GLY A 34 46.80 -18.69 9.60
C GLY A 34 47.38 -17.29 9.92
N THR A 35 46.59 -16.39 10.44
CA THR A 35 47.05 -15.13 10.96
C THR A 35 47.36 -15.26 12.45
N SER A 36 48.66 -15.29 12.76
CA SER A 36 49.16 -15.04 14.11
C SER A 36 48.86 -13.58 14.51
N LEU A 37 47.99 -13.41 15.47
CA LEU A 37 47.74 -12.11 16.10
C LEU A 37 48.95 -11.71 16.95
N SER A 38 49.76 -10.77 16.46
CA SER A 38 50.75 -10.06 17.28
C SER A 38 50.00 -9.22 18.31
N GLN A 39 50.33 -9.41 19.59
CA GLN A 39 49.83 -8.65 20.71
C GLN A 39 50.24 -7.17 20.57
N ALA A 40 49.25 -6.29 20.42
CA ALA A 40 49.42 -4.85 20.60
C ALA A 40 49.57 -4.54 22.10
N PRO A 41 50.43 -3.60 22.51
CA PRO A 41 50.63 -3.27 23.91
C PRO A 41 49.36 -2.74 24.56
N ALA A 42 49.06 -3.28 25.74
CA ALA A 42 47.90 -2.90 26.54
C ALA A 42 47.93 -1.42 26.87
N ALA A 43 46.97 -0.64 26.34
CA ALA A 43 46.71 0.71 26.76
C ALA A 43 46.32 0.69 28.25
N ARG A 44 47.07 1.43 29.09
CA ARG A 44 46.75 1.64 30.50
C ARG A 44 45.35 2.28 30.59
N GLN A 45 44.37 1.48 30.94
CA GLN A 45 43.05 1.97 31.34
C GLN A 45 43.22 2.70 32.67
N THR A 46 43.10 4.01 32.63
CA THR A 46 42.91 4.83 33.83
C THR A 46 41.54 4.45 34.40
N GLN A 47 41.52 3.65 35.46
CA GLN A 47 40.32 3.32 36.19
C GLN A 47 39.75 4.57 36.81
N MET A 48 38.61 5.04 36.31
CA MET A 48 37.81 6.05 37.03
C MET A 48 37.38 5.46 38.37
N PRO A 49 37.35 6.28 39.46
CA PRO A 49 36.91 5.80 40.77
C PRO A 49 35.47 5.29 40.70
N LYS A 50 35.31 4.05 41.13
CA LYS A 50 34.00 3.38 41.18
C LYS A 50 33.06 4.10 42.14
N ARG A 51 31.91 4.57 41.67
CA ARG A 51 30.85 5.08 42.54
C ARG A 51 30.21 3.91 43.28
N PRO A 52 29.98 3.97 44.60
CA PRO A 52 29.30 2.92 45.34
C PRO A 52 27.89 2.77 44.82
N GLY A 53 27.49 1.53 44.47
CA GLY A 53 26.13 1.20 44.04
C GLY A 53 25.88 1.15 42.52
N GLN A 54 26.93 1.19 41.67
CA GLN A 54 26.75 0.85 40.26
C GLN A 54 26.69 -0.66 40.06
N PRO A 55 25.69 -1.19 39.33
CA PRO A 55 25.67 -2.60 38.97
C PRO A 55 26.90 -2.93 38.14
N GLN A 56 27.64 -3.99 38.49
CA GLN A 56 28.75 -4.49 37.68
C GLN A 56 28.17 -5.20 36.47
N PHE A 57 28.76 -4.96 35.30
CA PHE A 57 28.47 -5.75 34.11
C PHE A 57 29.11 -7.13 34.27
N GLU A 58 28.31 -8.16 34.44
CA GLU A 58 28.75 -9.57 34.66
C GLU A 58 28.93 -10.35 33.36
N GLY A 59 28.82 -9.67 32.22
CA GLY A 59 28.88 -10.29 30.90
C GLY A 59 27.51 -10.59 30.31
N PHE A 60 27.53 -11.16 29.10
CA PHE A 60 26.31 -11.66 28.46
C PHE A 60 26.14 -13.13 28.77
N TRP A 61 24.92 -13.55 29.17
CA TRP A 61 24.59 -14.97 29.29
C TRP A 61 23.62 -15.39 28.18
N GLN A 62 23.63 -16.68 27.88
CA GLN A 62 22.70 -17.24 26.92
C GLN A 62 21.34 -17.45 27.58
N VAL A 63 20.27 -16.87 27.01
CA VAL A 63 18.89 -17.06 27.45
C VAL A 63 18.45 -18.48 27.11
N GLN A 64 18.01 -19.25 28.12
CA GLN A 64 17.57 -20.64 27.95
C GLN A 64 16.06 -20.80 28.05
N SER A 65 15.35 -19.85 28.68
CA SER A 65 13.92 -19.89 28.84
C SER A 65 13.28 -18.50 28.75
N LEU A 66 11.95 -18.42 28.52
CA LEU A 66 11.20 -17.17 28.59
C LEU A 66 11.22 -16.49 29.97
N GLU A 67 11.51 -17.26 31.02
CA GLU A 67 11.64 -16.73 32.39
C GLU A 67 12.91 -15.91 32.58
N ASP A 68 13.97 -16.24 31.84
CA ASP A 68 15.24 -15.50 31.84
C ASP A 68 15.10 -14.11 31.22
N LEU A 69 14.03 -13.87 30.44
CA LEU A 69 13.71 -12.57 29.84
C LEU A 69 12.90 -11.66 30.77
N ARG A 70 12.55 -12.11 31.96
CA ARG A 70 11.89 -11.26 32.94
C ARG A 70 12.83 -10.12 33.34
N PRO A 71 12.34 -8.85 33.36
CA PRO A 71 13.18 -7.75 33.80
C PRO A 71 13.66 -8.03 35.23
N MET A 72 14.96 -8.05 35.43
CA MET A 72 15.61 -8.34 36.74
C MET A 72 15.19 -7.37 37.86
N HIS A 73 14.47 -6.32 37.53
CA HIS A 73 13.93 -5.38 38.51
C HIS A 73 12.45 -5.17 38.21
N ASP A 74 11.61 -5.54 39.13
CA ASP A 74 10.24 -5.09 39.19
C ASP A 74 10.25 -3.55 39.19
N SER A 75 9.60 -2.95 38.18
CA SER A 75 9.55 -1.49 38.00
C SER A 75 8.93 -0.78 39.22
N SER A 76 8.22 -1.53 40.09
CA SER A 76 7.71 -1.05 41.37
C SER A 76 8.77 -0.80 42.43
N GLN A 77 9.95 -1.43 42.30
CA GLN A 77 11.07 -1.31 43.28
C GLN A 77 12.10 -0.24 42.90
N LEU A 78 12.00 0.38 41.74
CA LEU A 78 12.88 1.51 41.39
C LEU A 78 12.61 2.69 42.32
N CYS A 79 13.65 3.11 43.02
CA CYS A 79 13.60 4.28 43.91
C CYS A 79 13.06 5.51 43.16
N ALA A 80 12.19 6.31 43.80
CA ALA A 80 11.60 7.50 43.18
C ALA A 80 12.61 8.45 42.53
N LYS A 81 13.87 8.47 43.04
CA LYS A 81 14.98 9.23 42.45
C LYS A 81 15.47 8.74 41.07
N GLN A 82 15.11 7.53 40.68
CA GLN A 82 15.51 6.90 39.40
C GLN A 82 14.43 7.02 38.32
N ARG A 83 13.27 7.59 38.68
CA ARG A 83 12.16 7.79 37.77
C ARG A 83 12.06 9.26 37.39
N ARG A 84 11.90 9.52 36.11
CA ARG A 84 11.59 10.86 35.63
C ARG A 84 10.15 11.22 35.99
N ALA A 85 9.92 12.41 36.55
CA ALA A 85 8.57 12.92 36.79
C ALA A 85 7.82 13.09 35.45
N ASP A 86 6.54 12.75 35.45
CA ASP A 86 5.64 13.02 34.33
C ASP A 86 5.04 14.42 34.51
N PRO A 87 5.00 15.29 33.48
CA PRO A 87 4.35 16.60 33.56
C PRO A 87 2.86 16.54 33.94
N ILE A 88 2.20 15.42 33.63
CA ILE A 88 0.77 15.20 33.93
C ILE A 88 0.56 14.60 35.34
N GLY A 89 1.64 14.24 36.01
CA GLY A 89 1.67 13.63 37.35
C GLY A 89 2.18 12.19 37.33
N GLY A 90 2.87 11.80 38.42
CA GLY A 90 3.51 10.50 38.54
C GLY A 90 4.92 10.42 37.96
N SER A 91 5.31 9.29 37.41
CA SER A 91 6.64 9.07 36.85
C SER A 91 6.63 8.31 35.52
N VAL A 92 7.49 8.70 34.60
CA VAL A 92 7.67 8.05 33.28
C VAL A 92 8.65 6.88 33.43
N SER A 93 8.34 5.74 32.83
CA SER A 93 9.30 4.62 32.78
C SER A 93 10.55 5.00 31.98
N PRO A 94 11.73 4.41 32.29
CA PRO A 94 12.96 4.66 31.54
C PRO A 94 12.80 4.42 30.04
N LEU A 95 12.07 3.38 29.64
CA LEU A 95 11.82 3.08 28.24
C LEU A 95 11.07 4.24 27.55
N LYS A 96 9.97 4.72 28.10
CA LYS A 96 9.24 5.87 27.55
C LYS A 96 10.08 7.14 27.55
N ALA A 97 10.85 7.40 28.60
CA ALA A 97 11.72 8.58 28.68
C ALA A 97 12.81 8.60 27.62
N LEU A 98 13.31 7.42 27.21
CA LEU A 98 14.40 7.26 26.22
C LEU A 98 13.89 6.96 24.80
N THR A 99 12.60 6.83 24.61
CA THR A 99 11.98 6.60 23.29
C THR A 99 10.91 7.66 22.99
N SER A 100 9.65 7.38 23.30
CA SER A 100 8.51 8.26 22.96
C SER A 100 8.61 9.68 23.52
N TYR A 101 9.22 9.84 24.70
CA TYR A 101 9.43 11.15 25.37
C TYR A 101 10.88 11.65 25.32
N LEU A 102 11.68 11.20 24.37
CA LEU A 102 13.09 11.54 24.27
C LEU A 102 13.31 13.06 24.19
N HIS A 103 12.53 13.77 23.40
CA HIS A 103 12.59 15.23 23.27
C HIS A 103 12.31 15.96 24.60
N HIS A 104 11.35 15.48 25.40
CA HIS A 104 11.12 16.01 26.74
C HIS A 104 12.28 15.71 27.68
N THR A 105 12.91 14.55 27.54
CA THR A 105 14.10 14.19 28.33
C THR A 105 15.25 15.11 28.02
N TYR A 106 15.49 15.43 26.73
CA TYR A 106 16.51 16.42 26.34
C TYR A 106 16.21 17.81 26.86
N HIS A 107 14.96 18.28 26.79
CA HIS A 107 14.56 19.59 27.30
C HIS A 107 14.76 19.70 28.82
N LEU A 108 14.51 18.65 29.59
CA LEU A 108 14.76 18.63 31.03
C LEU A 108 16.25 18.72 31.40
N VAL A 109 17.12 18.13 30.55
CA VAL A 109 18.58 18.19 30.73
C VAL A 109 19.13 19.52 30.26
N ASN A 110 18.58 20.06 29.19
CA ASN A 110 18.98 21.36 28.62
C ASN A 110 17.72 22.17 28.26
N PRO A 111 17.30 23.12 29.11
CA PRO A 111 16.13 23.97 28.85
C PRO A 111 16.20 24.79 27.56
N ALA A 112 17.42 25.05 27.04
CA ALA A 112 17.59 25.72 25.75
C ALA A 112 17.30 24.79 24.54
N PHE A 113 17.17 23.46 24.77
CA PHE A 113 16.78 22.54 23.72
C PHE A 113 15.28 22.64 23.46
N VAL A 114 14.94 23.14 22.29
CA VAL A 114 13.57 23.21 21.78
C VAL A 114 13.46 22.24 20.63
N TYR A 115 12.56 21.26 20.74
CA TYR A 115 12.22 20.36 19.66
C TYR A 115 10.84 20.73 19.12
N GLU A 116 10.83 21.23 17.91
CA GLU A 116 9.60 21.45 17.16
C GLU A 116 9.55 20.50 15.96
N LEU A 117 8.46 19.76 15.86
CA LEU A 117 8.23 18.82 14.75
C LEU A 117 8.29 19.54 13.39
N ALA A 118 7.92 20.83 13.37
CA ALA A 118 7.96 21.68 12.18
C ALA A 118 9.36 21.88 11.60
N PHE A 119 10.43 21.78 12.42
CA PHE A 119 11.82 21.92 11.95
C PHE A 119 12.41 20.63 11.38
N ASN A 120 11.74 19.49 11.54
CA ASN A 120 12.21 18.27 10.91
C ASN A 120 12.03 18.35 9.39
N PRO A 121 13.05 17.94 8.60
CA PRO A 121 12.88 17.84 7.16
C PRO A 121 11.73 16.87 6.85
N ARG A 122 10.67 17.41 6.24
CA ARG A 122 9.51 16.61 5.85
C ARG A 122 9.86 15.77 4.63
N ARG A 123 9.70 14.46 4.71
CA ARG A 123 9.86 13.58 3.55
C ARG A 123 8.66 13.78 2.62
N VAL A 124 8.94 14.24 1.40
CA VAL A 124 7.94 14.35 0.33
C VAL A 124 7.63 12.95 -0.21
N LEU A 125 6.36 12.64 -0.35
CA LEU A 125 5.87 11.36 -0.88
C LEU A 125 5.51 11.46 -2.36
N THR A 126 4.96 12.60 -2.80
CA THR A 126 4.52 12.84 -4.18
C THR A 126 5.68 13.10 -5.12
N LYS A 127 5.62 12.53 -6.31
CA LYS A 127 6.57 12.79 -7.41
C LYS A 127 5.80 13.07 -8.70
N PRO A 128 6.12 14.15 -9.42
CA PRO A 128 7.06 15.23 -9.08
C PRO A 128 6.59 16.06 -7.88
N SER A 129 7.53 16.64 -7.11
CA SER A 129 7.24 17.36 -5.87
C SER A 129 7.33 18.89 -6.01
N LYS A 130 7.52 19.40 -7.22
CA LYS A 130 7.60 20.86 -7.47
C LYS A 130 6.19 21.44 -7.42
N PRO A 131 5.92 22.43 -6.55
CA PRO A 131 4.64 23.12 -6.49
C PRO A 131 4.44 23.99 -7.75
N VAL A 132 3.28 23.87 -8.40
CA VAL A 132 2.92 24.59 -9.65
C VAL A 132 1.55 25.22 -9.55
N TYR A 133 0.55 24.49 -9.06
CA TYR A 133 -0.86 24.91 -9.07
C TYR A 133 -1.43 24.99 -7.64
N ASN A 134 -2.67 25.45 -7.51
CA ASN A 134 -3.46 25.45 -6.27
C ASN A 134 -2.71 26.09 -5.10
N ASP A 135 -2.25 27.33 -5.27
CA ASP A 135 -1.51 28.08 -4.25
C ASP A 135 -0.24 27.39 -3.74
N GLY A 136 0.34 26.51 -4.58
CA GLY A 136 1.56 25.75 -4.25
C GLY A 136 1.31 24.39 -3.60
N TYR A 137 0.08 23.96 -3.49
CA TYR A 137 -0.27 22.63 -2.97
C TYR A 137 -0.16 21.52 -4.00
N ASP A 138 -0.31 21.84 -5.30
CA ASP A 138 -0.36 20.85 -6.38
C ASP A 138 0.90 20.90 -7.24
N ASN A 139 1.30 19.73 -7.74
CA ASN A 139 2.35 19.58 -8.74
C ASN A 139 1.85 19.86 -10.17
N GLU A 140 2.69 19.67 -11.18
CA GLU A 140 2.37 19.86 -12.60
C GLU A 140 1.30 18.87 -13.11
N GLU A 141 1.13 17.72 -12.46
CA GLU A 141 0.10 16.72 -12.78
C GLU A 141 -1.23 16.95 -12.06
N SER A 142 -1.33 18.02 -11.26
CA SER A 142 -2.48 18.34 -10.39
C SER A 142 -2.66 17.34 -9.23
N ASP A 143 -1.60 16.65 -8.83
CA ASP A 143 -1.57 15.88 -7.59
C ASP A 143 -1.25 16.78 -6.40
N TYR A 144 -1.92 16.57 -5.28
CA TYR A 144 -1.59 17.19 -4.02
C TYR A 144 -0.21 16.72 -3.54
N ILE A 145 0.67 17.66 -3.17
CA ILE A 145 2.03 17.33 -2.71
C ILE A 145 1.97 16.86 -1.26
N LEU A 146 2.09 15.56 -1.07
CA LEU A 146 1.98 14.87 0.22
C LEU A 146 3.32 14.81 0.96
N TYR A 147 3.28 15.07 2.25
CA TYR A 147 4.44 14.94 3.14
C TYR A 147 4.15 13.95 4.28
N VAL A 148 5.15 13.20 4.68
CA VAL A 148 5.04 12.34 5.88
C VAL A 148 4.80 13.20 7.11
N ASN A 149 3.92 12.73 8.00
CA ASN A 149 3.50 13.42 9.23
C ASN A 149 2.67 14.71 9.00
N ASP A 150 2.23 14.97 7.78
CA ASP A 150 1.20 15.97 7.54
C ASP A 150 -0.20 15.38 7.77
N TYR A 151 -1.21 16.24 7.78
CA TYR A 151 -2.59 15.85 8.02
C TYR A 151 -3.45 16.11 6.79
N LEU A 152 -4.32 15.17 6.49
CA LEU A 152 -5.46 15.37 5.58
C LEU A 152 -6.71 15.63 6.39
N GLY A 153 -7.60 16.49 5.88
CA GLY A 153 -8.86 16.85 6.52
C GLY A 153 -8.75 18.05 7.45
N ASN A 154 -9.82 18.33 8.17
CA ASN A 154 -9.99 19.47 9.05
C ASN A 154 -10.05 19.02 10.52
N GLU A 155 -10.06 19.99 11.45
CA GLU A 155 -10.07 19.71 12.88
C GLU A 155 -11.36 19.06 13.41
N GLU A 156 -12.48 19.16 12.67
CA GLU A 156 -13.78 18.67 13.10
C GLU A 156 -14.08 17.24 12.58
N GLY A 157 -13.40 16.24 13.16
CA GLY A 157 -13.73 14.82 12.93
C GLY A 157 -13.01 14.14 11.77
N HIS A 158 -12.55 14.84 10.74
CA HIS A 158 -11.87 14.31 9.58
C HIS A 158 -10.38 14.65 9.60
N ARG A 159 -9.62 14.02 10.49
CA ARG A 159 -8.18 14.29 10.63
C ARG A 159 -7.37 13.00 10.51
N TYR A 160 -6.59 12.91 9.44
CA TYR A 160 -5.82 11.72 9.07
C TYR A 160 -4.34 12.06 8.96
N LEU A 161 -3.51 11.47 9.83
CA LEU A 161 -2.04 11.62 9.81
C LEU A 161 -1.44 10.77 8.70
N ILE A 162 -0.71 11.38 7.78
CA ILE A 162 -0.06 10.70 6.67
C ILE A 162 1.17 9.94 7.16
N LEU A 163 1.20 8.63 6.94
CA LEU A 163 2.30 7.75 7.33
C LEU A 163 3.22 7.41 6.17
N ASP A 164 2.66 6.94 5.05
CA ASP A 164 3.42 6.55 3.85
C ASP A 164 2.52 6.52 2.61
N VAL A 165 3.13 6.44 1.41
CA VAL A 165 2.41 6.23 0.16
C VAL A 165 2.20 4.73 -0.09
N LEU A 166 0.99 4.35 -0.48
CA LEU A 166 0.64 2.98 -0.87
C LEU A 166 0.73 2.77 -2.39
N GLY A 167 0.36 3.80 -3.16
CA GLY A 167 0.41 3.76 -4.61
C GLY A 167 0.06 5.10 -5.26
N GLN A 168 0.35 5.20 -6.56
CA GLN A 168 -0.03 6.32 -7.40
C GLN A 168 -0.63 5.78 -8.68
N GLY A 169 -1.74 6.36 -9.11
CA GLY A 169 -2.47 5.96 -10.31
C GLY A 169 -2.90 7.15 -11.15
N THR A 170 -3.65 6.88 -12.21
CA THR A 170 -4.17 7.90 -13.14
C THR A 170 -5.04 8.94 -12.42
N PHE A 171 -5.84 8.52 -11.46
CA PHE A 171 -6.83 9.36 -10.77
C PHE A 171 -6.27 10.11 -9.56
N GLY A 172 -5.10 9.73 -9.07
CA GLY A 172 -4.49 10.33 -7.87
C GLY A 172 -3.57 9.38 -7.14
N GLN A 173 -3.40 9.64 -5.85
CA GLN A 173 -2.48 8.92 -4.97
C GLN A 173 -3.26 8.23 -3.85
N VAL A 174 -2.77 7.07 -3.41
CA VAL A 174 -3.30 6.37 -2.23
C VAL A 174 -2.23 6.38 -1.14
N VAL A 175 -2.60 6.85 0.04
CA VAL A 175 -1.70 6.97 1.19
C VAL A 175 -2.22 6.19 2.39
N LYS A 176 -1.29 5.64 3.15
CA LYS A 176 -1.54 5.06 4.45
C LYS A 176 -1.62 6.17 5.48
N CYS A 177 -2.74 6.24 6.17
CA CYS A 177 -2.98 7.25 7.20
C CYS A 177 -3.42 6.63 8.51
N GLN A 178 -3.24 7.38 9.60
CA GLN A 178 -3.86 7.08 10.89
C GLN A 178 -4.99 8.07 11.15
N ASN A 179 -6.18 7.55 11.38
CA ASN A 179 -7.31 8.36 11.84
C ASN A 179 -7.03 8.84 13.27
N MET A 180 -7.04 10.16 13.48
CA MET A 180 -6.67 10.75 14.76
C MET A 180 -7.77 10.63 15.82
N SER A 181 -8.99 10.28 15.43
CA SER A 181 -10.13 10.13 16.35
C SER A 181 -10.14 8.76 17.03
N ASN A 182 -9.88 7.68 16.30
CA ASN A 182 -9.97 6.29 16.78
C ASN A 182 -8.64 5.50 16.67
N HIS A 183 -7.58 6.13 16.14
CA HIS A 183 -6.25 5.54 15.89
C HIS A 183 -6.24 4.37 14.88
N GLU A 184 -7.33 4.15 14.15
CA GLU A 184 -7.39 3.15 13.09
C GLU A 184 -6.45 3.52 11.94
N ILE A 185 -5.79 2.52 11.36
CA ILE A 185 -4.97 2.71 10.17
C ILE A 185 -5.84 2.47 8.94
N VAL A 186 -5.88 3.46 8.05
CA VAL A 186 -6.75 3.51 6.87
C VAL A 186 -5.95 3.79 5.60
N ALA A 187 -6.55 3.55 4.45
CA ALA A 187 -6.06 4.00 3.16
C ALA A 187 -6.86 5.22 2.72
N VAL A 188 -6.19 6.30 2.32
CA VAL A 188 -6.84 7.51 1.81
C VAL A 188 -6.43 7.72 0.35
N LYS A 189 -7.42 7.71 -0.56
CA LYS A 189 -7.25 8.01 -1.99
C LYS A 189 -7.46 9.52 -2.16
N VAL A 190 -6.39 10.23 -2.52
CA VAL A 190 -6.40 11.68 -2.77
C VAL A 190 -6.50 11.90 -4.27
N ILE A 191 -7.63 12.42 -4.71
CA ILE A 191 -7.96 12.58 -6.14
C ILE A 191 -7.26 13.81 -6.71
N LYS A 192 -6.74 13.71 -7.94
CA LYS A 192 -6.17 14.86 -8.66
C LYS A 192 -7.18 16.00 -8.79
N ASN A 193 -6.70 17.24 -8.65
CA ASN A 193 -7.52 18.44 -8.74
C ASN A 193 -7.91 18.73 -10.20
N LYS A 194 -8.70 17.84 -10.79
CA LYS A 194 -9.27 17.98 -12.15
C LYS A 194 -10.75 17.61 -12.14
N PRO A 195 -11.63 18.43 -12.75
CA PRO A 195 -13.08 18.18 -12.72
C PRO A 195 -13.50 16.78 -13.21
N ALA A 196 -12.82 16.26 -14.25
CA ALA A 196 -13.13 14.94 -14.78
C ALA A 196 -12.90 13.83 -13.73
N TYR A 197 -11.79 13.87 -13.02
CA TYR A 197 -11.48 12.89 -11.97
C TYR A 197 -12.34 13.06 -10.73
N PHE A 198 -12.70 14.30 -10.38
CA PHE A 198 -13.64 14.58 -9.31
C PHE A 198 -15.01 13.93 -9.58
N ASN A 199 -15.59 14.17 -10.77
CA ASN A 199 -16.89 13.62 -11.13
C ASN A 199 -16.87 12.07 -11.17
N GLN A 200 -15.82 11.49 -11.72
CA GLN A 200 -15.64 10.04 -11.76
C GLN A 200 -15.52 9.43 -10.35
N SER A 201 -14.77 10.08 -9.46
CA SER A 201 -14.62 9.61 -8.08
C SER A 201 -15.90 9.81 -7.25
N MET A 202 -16.72 10.82 -7.56
CA MET A 202 -18.06 10.96 -6.95
C MET A 202 -18.99 9.82 -7.36
N MET A 203 -18.89 9.32 -8.60
CA MET A 203 -19.61 8.10 -9.00
C MET A 203 -19.13 6.88 -8.21
N GLU A 204 -17.81 6.74 -8.02
CA GLU A 204 -17.23 5.67 -7.18
C GLU A 204 -17.78 5.73 -5.75
N VAL A 205 -17.85 6.93 -5.15
CA VAL A 205 -18.46 7.14 -3.82
C VAL A 205 -19.91 6.67 -3.79
N THR A 206 -20.73 7.14 -4.73
CA THR A 206 -22.16 6.79 -4.79
C THR A 206 -22.39 5.28 -4.93
N ILE A 207 -21.60 4.61 -5.77
CA ILE A 207 -21.68 3.18 -5.98
C ILE A 207 -21.29 2.44 -4.67
N LEU A 208 -20.17 2.82 -4.05
CA LEU A 208 -19.71 2.17 -2.83
C LEU A 208 -20.62 2.42 -1.64
N GLU A 209 -21.15 3.63 -1.48
CA GLU A 209 -22.17 3.92 -0.45
C GLU A 209 -23.41 3.04 -0.63
N THR A 210 -23.92 2.93 -1.86
CA THR A 210 -25.08 2.09 -2.18
C THR A 210 -24.78 0.62 -1.87
N LEU A 211 -23.62 0.11 -2.29
CA LEU A 211 -23.21 -1.27 -2.03
C LEU A 211 -23.03 -1.52 -0.53
N ASN A 212 -22.32 -0.65 0.17
CA ASN A 212 -22.02 -0.82 1.58
C ASN A 212 -23.24 -0.66 2.50
N GLN A 213 -24.23 0.14 2.14
CA GLN A 213 -25.39 0.40 2.99
C GLN A 213 -26.58 -0.54 2.70
N HIS A 214 -26.80 -0.88 1.43
CA HIS A 214 -28.01 -1.58 1.02
C HIS A 214 -27.77 -3.04 0.62
N TRP A 215 -26.63 -3.36 -0.01
CA TRP A 215 -26.37 -4.67 -0.57
C TRP A 215 -25.43 -5.56 0.28
N ASP A 216 -24.50 -4.93 0.99
CA ASP A 216 -23.55 -5.60 1.86
C ASP A 216 -23.35 -4.85 3.20
N PRO A 217 -24.42 -4.58 3.98
CA PRO A 217 -24.31 -3.83 5.24
C PRO A 217 -23.39 -4.51 6.26
N ASP A 218 -23.36 -5.83 6.27
CA ASP A 218 -22.64 -6.65 7.26
C ASP A 218 -21.22 -7.04 6.82
N ASP A 219 -20.71 -6.50 5.71
CA ASP A 219 -19.37 -6.78 5.20
C ASP A 219 -19.07 -8.27 4.93
N GLN A 220 -20.01 -8.97 4.29
CA GLN A 220 -19.92 -10.41 4.03
C GLN A 220 -19.52 -10.73 2.57
N HIS A 221 -19.68 -9.80 1.63
CA HIS A 221 -19.61 -10.05 0.19
C HIS A 221 -18.32 -9.57 -0.48
N ASN A 222 -17.23 -9.43 0.26
CA ASN A 222 -15.90 -9.16 -0.27
C ASN A 222 -15.79 -7.86 -1.11
N ILE A 223 -16.59 -6.85 -0.79
CA ILE A 223 -16.60 -5.53 -1.42
C ILE A 223 -15.87 -4.53 -0.51
N LEU A 224 -15.08 -3.61 -1.11
CA LEU A 224 -14.35 -2.56 -0.40
C LEU A 224 -15.28 -1.70 0.46
N ARG A 225 -14.84 -1.36 1.69
CA ARG A 225 -15.56 -0.44 2.59
C ARG A 225 -15.07 0.98 2.45
N LEU A 226 -15.95 1.86 2.03
CA LEU A 226 -15.79 3.30 2.15
C LEU A 226 -16.11 3.68 3.61
N ARG A 227 -15.16 4.36 4.27
CA ARG A 227 -15.28 4.77 5.68
C ARG A 227 -15.71 6.22 5.80
N ASP A 228 -15.19 7.07 4.92
CA ASP A 228 -15.38 8.52 4.98
C ASP A 228 -15.06 9.18 3.65
N THR A 229 -15.57 10.38 3.44
CA THR A 229 -15.33 11.21 2.26
C THR A 229 -15.28 12.68 2.67
N PHE A 230 -14.23 13.39 2.28
CA PHE A 230 -14.06 14.81 2.58
C PHE A 230 -13.27 15.54 1.49
N ILE A 231 -13.23 16.86 1.56
CA ILE A 231 -12.43 17.69 0.66
C ILE A 231 -11.31 18.33 1.44
N HIS A 232 -10.07 18.21 0.91
CA HIS A 232 -8.86 18.80 1.46
C HIS A 232 -8.14 19.60 0.37
N HIS A 233 -7.95 20.92 0.57
CA HIS A 233 -7.33 21.82 -0.41
C HIS A 233 -7.81 21.61 -1.87
N LYS A 234 -9.10 21.51 -2.08
CA LYS A 234 -9.77 21.23 -3.36
C LYS A 234 -9.60 19.80 -3.91
N HIS A 235 -8.96 18.90 -3.16
CA HIS A 235 -8.87 17.49 -3.49
C HIS A 235 -9.97 16.71 -2.79
N LEU A 236 -10.68 15.88 -3.54
CA LEU A 236 -11.57 14.88 -2.98
C LEU A 236 -10.73 13.77 -2.37
N CYS A 237 -11.00 13.44 -1.12
CA CYS A 237 -10.33 12.38 -0.38
C CYS A 237 -11.35 11.30 -0.02
N LEU A 238 -11.07 10.06 -0.41
CA LEU A 238 -11.89 8.89 -0.09
C LEU A 238 -11.11 8.03 0.92
N VAL A 239 -11.73 7.74 2.05
CA VAL A 239 -11.12 6.95 3.12
C VAL A 239 -11.66 5.53 3.07
N PHE A 240 -10.76 4.56 2.98
CA PHE A 240 -11.06 3.14 2.91
C PHE A 240 -10.43 2.37 4.06
N GLU A 241 -10.94 1.19 4.31
CA GLU A 241 -10.23 0.20 5.12
C GLU A 241 -8.82 -0.06 4.54
N LEU A 242 -7.83 -0.30 5.40
CA LEU A 242 -6.50 -0.67 4.93
C LEU A 242 -6.48 -2.15 4.56
N LEU A 243 -6.16 -2.44 3.31
CA LEU A 243 -5.96 -3.78 2.78
C LEU A 243 -4.47 -4.08 2.58
N SER A 244 -4.16 -5.32 2.28
CA SER A 244 -2.81 -5.80 2.02
C SER A 244 -2.48 -5.75 0.52
N SER A 245 -1.53 -6.58 0.05
CA SER A 245 -1.12 -6.64 -1.35
C SER A 245 -2.24 -7.15 -2.27
N ASN A 246 -2.21 -6.75 -3.54
CA ASN A 246 -3.10 -7.27 -4.56
C ASN A 246 -2.67 -8.65 -5.07
N LEU A 247 -3.55 -9.31 -5.84
CA LEU A 247 -3.27 -10.65 -6.36
C LEU A 247 -2.15 -10.67 -7.42
N TYR A 248 -1.93 -9.57 -8.15
CA TYR A 248 -0.80 -9.47 -9.07
C TYR A 248 0.54 -9.52 -8.31
N GLU A 249 0.67 -8.73 -7.24
CA GLU A 249 1.87 -8.77 -6.39
C GLU A 249 2.06 -10.15 -5.73
N LEU A 250 0.97 -10.83 -5.37
CA LEU A 250 1.02 -12.20 -4.86
C LEU A 250 1.60 -13.18 -5.89
N ILE A 251 1.12 -13.14 -7.15
CA ILE A 251 1.64 -13.98 -8.24
C ILE A 251 3.12 -13.66 -8.50
N LYS A 252 3.47 -12.39 -8.54
CA LYS A 252 4.83 -11.90 -8.74
C LYS A 252 5.78 -12.37 -7.63
N GLN A 253 5.37 -12.29 -6.36
CA GLN A 253 6.13 -12.80 -5.21
C GLN A 253 6.31 -14.32 -5.29
N ASN A 254 5.35 -15.03 -5.88
CA ASN A 254 5.48 -16.47 -6.19
C ASN A 254 6.29 -16.73 -7.48
N SER A 255 7.01 -15.75 -7.99
CA SER A 255 7.85 -15.84 -9.20
C SER A 255 7.09 -16.31 -10.44
N PHE A 256 5.81 -15.90 -10.58
CA PHE A 256 4.92 -16.23 -11.68
C PHE A 256 4.73 -17.74 -11.93
N ARG A 257 4.82 -18.55 -10.87
CA ARG A 257 4.65 -20.03 -10.96
C ARG A 257 3.21 -20.51 -10.84
N GLY A 258 2.27 -19.57 -10.72
CA GLY A 258 0.88 -19.87 -10.44
C GLY A 258 0.64 -20.30 -8.99
N LEU A 259 -0.62 -20.41 -8.64
CA LEU A 259 -1.08 -20.75 -7.29
C LEU A 259 -1.71 -22.15 -7.28
N SER A 260 -1.79 -22.77 -6.11
CA SER A 260 -2.46 -24.07 -5.99
C SER A 260 -3.94 -23.96 -6.34
N THR A 261 -4.52 -25.02 -6.93
CA THR A 261 -5.94 -25.07 -7.28
C THR A 261 -6.86 -24.82 -6.09
N SER A 262 -6.44 -25.23 -4.89
CA SER A 262 -7.20 -24.99 -3.66
C SER A 262 -7.29 -23.50 -3.36
N LEU A 263 -6.19 -22.77 -3.47
CA LEU A 263 -6.14 -21.33 -3.22
C LEU A 263 -6.89 -20.54 -4.30
N VAL A 264 -6.70 -20.92 -5.58
CA VAL A 264 -7.44 -20.32 -6.71
C VAL A 264 -8.94 -20.47 -6.49
N ARG A 265 -9.40 -21.67 -6.09
CA ARG A 265 -10.82 -21.93 -5.81
C ARG A 265 -11.37 -21.02 -4.71
N VAL A 266 -10.60 -20.80 -3.64
CA VAL A 266 -11.02 -19.90 -2.54
C VAL A 266 -11.19 -18.47 -3.04
N PHE A 267 -10.24 -17.95 -3.83
CA PHE A 267 -10.34 -16.59 -4.37
C PHE A 267 -11.50 -16.46 -5.36
N ILE A 268 -11.65 -17.41 -6.29
CA ILE A 268 -12.73 -17.39 -7.29
C ILE A 268 -14.10 -17.48 -6.62
N SER A 269 -14.25 -18.29 -5.57
CA SER A 269 -15.50 -18.37 -4.82
C SER A 269 -15.90 -17.03 -4.20
N GLN A 270 -14.95 -16.31 -3.62
CA GLN A 270 -15.17 -14.99 -3.03
C GLN A 270 -15.48 -13.92 -4.10
N LEU A 271 -14.82 -13.98 -5.26
CA LEU A 271 -15.11 -13.09 -6.37
C LEU A 271 -16.49 -13.34 -6.97
N LEU A 272 -16.89 -14.60 -7.11
CA LEU A 272 -18.25 -14.96 -7.56
C LEU A 272 -19.30 -14.41 -6.61
N ASP A 273 -19.06 -14.49 -5.30
CA ASP A 273 -19.96 -13.93 -4.28
C ASP A 273 -20.11 -12.41 -4.45
N ALA A 274 -18.98 -11.68 -4.61
CA ALA A 274 -19.03 -10.25 -4.90
C ALA A 274 -19.79 -9.95 -6.21
N LEU A 275 -19.55 -10.70 -7.28
CA LEU A 275 -20.22 -10.50 -8.57
C LEU A 275 -21.72 -10.81 -8.53
N VAL A 276 -22.18 -11.70 -7.66
CA VAL A 276 -23.62 -11.93 -7.43
C VAL A 276 -24.25 -10.66 -6.89
N VAL A 277 -23.65 -10.03 -5.88
CA VAL A 277 -24.13 -8.77 -5.31
C VAL A 277 -24.15 -7.65 -6.35
N LEU A 278 -23.07 -7.50 -7.14
CA LEU A 278 -23.03 -6.49 -8.21
C LEU A 278 -24.15 -6.70 -9.24
N LYS A 279 -24.37 -7.95 -9.65
CA LYS A 279 -25.43 -8.28 -10.59
C LYS A 279 -26.82 -7.97 -10.03
N GLU A 280 -27.09 -8.30 -8.77
CA GLU A 280 -28.35 -7.98 -8.11
C GLU A 280 -28.56 -6.46 -7.99
N ALA A 281 -27.48 -5.72 -7.73
CA ALA A 281 -27.46 -4.26 -7.74
C ALA A 281 -27.49 -3.64 -9.15
N ARG A 282 -27.50 -4.46 -10.21
CA ARG A 282 -27.42 -4.03 -11.63
C ARG A 282 -26.19 -3.19 -11.94
N LEU A 283 -25.08 -3.52 -11.33
CA LEU A 283 -23.78 -2.87 -11.52
C LEU A 283 -22.84 -3.77 -12.29
N ILE A 284 -22.03 -3.15 -13.14
CA ILE A 284 -20.89 -3.78 -13.83
C ILE A 284 -19.63 -3.13 -13.32
N HIS A 285 -18.65 -3.90 -12.88
CA HIS A 285 -17.39 -3.38 -12.37
C HIS A 285 -16.52 -2.75 -13.48
N CYS A 286 -16.51 -3.34 -14.67
CA CYS A 286 -15.84 -2.89 -15.88
C CYS A 286 -14.30 -2.87 -15.84
N ASP A 287 -13.64 -3.20 -14.74
CA ASP A 287 -12.15 -3.28 -14.70
C ASP A 287 -11.65 -4.35 -13.73
N LEU A 288 -12.23 -5.57 -13.82
CA LEU A 288 -11.73 -6.70 -13.06
C LEU A 288 -10.35 -7.14 -13.58
N LYS A 289 -9.37 -7.17 -12.68
CA LYS A 289 -8.00 -7.62 -12.91
C LYS A 289 -7.33 -7.97 -11.58
N PRO A 290 -6.23 -8.73 -11.56
CA PRO A 290 -5.53 -9.09 -10.32
C PRO A 290 -5.10 -7.90 -9.46
N GLU A 291 -4.80 -6.74 -10.08
CA GLU A 291 -4.43 -5.51 -9.39
C GLU A 291 -5.58 -4.91 -8.57
N ASN A 292 -6.83 -5.14 -8.98
CA ASN A 292 -8.05 -4.64 -8.33
C ASN A 292 -8.67 -5.65 -7.35
N ILE A 293 -7.93 -6.70 -6.99
CA ILE A 293 -8.33 -7.70 -6.00
C ILE A 293 -7.25 -7.74 -4.92
N LEU A 294 -7.58 -7.21 -3.73
CA LEU A 294 -6.63 -7.08 -2.64
C LEU A 294 -6.90 -8.13 -1.56
N LEU A 295 -5.83 -8.64 -0.97
CA LEU A 295 -5.93 -9.44 0.25
C LEU A 295 -6.35 -8.56 1.43
N ARG A 296 -7.26 -9.05 2.28
CA ARG A 296 -7.55 -8.39 3.56
C ARG A 296 -6.32 -8.38 4.47
N THR A 297 -5.63 -9.53 4.54
CA THR A 297 -4.40 -9.71 5.29
C THR A 297 -3.49 -10.72 4.57
N LEU A 298 -2.20 -10.73 4.93
CA LEU A 298 -1.27 -11.73 4.39
C LEU A 298 -1.44 -13.13 5.03
N GLN A 299 -2.14 -13.23 6.17
CA GLN A 299 -2.26 -14.45 6.96
C GLN A 299 -3.44 -15.32 6.54
N ALA A 300 -4.41 -14.76 5.83
CA ALA A 300 -5.62 -15.48 5.44
C ALA A 300 -5.93 -15.26 3.94
N PRO A 301 -6.45 -16.26 3.22
CA PRO A 301 -6.84 -16.15 1.82
C PRO A 301 -8.22 -15.46 1.68
N SER A 302 -8.37 -14.33 2.34
CA SER A 302 -9.56 -13.47 2.25
C SER A 302 -9.25 -12.25 1.43
N ILE A 303 -10.11 -11.93 0.46
CA ILE A 303 -9.92 -10.84 -0.50
C ILE A 303 -11.01 -9.78 -0.41
N LYS A 304 -10.75 -8.68 -1.09
CA LYS A 304 -11.72 -7.61 -1.36
C LYS A 304 -11.58 -7.14 -2.79
N LEU A 305 -12.71 -6.95 -3.45
CA LEU A 305 -12.80 -6.27 -4.74
C LEU A 305 -12.74 -4.76 -4.51
N VAL A 306 -11.85 -4.07 -5.24
CA VAL A 306 -11.60 -2.63 -5.08
C VAL A 306 -11.67 -1.90 -6.42
N ASP A 307 -11.60 -0.57 -6.37
CA ASP A 307 -11.56 0.36 -7.52
C ASP A 307 -12.81 0.33 -8.40
N PHE A 308 -13.89 0.88 -7.87
CA PHE A 308 -15.18 1.05 -8.58
C PHE A 308 -15.23 2.32 -9.46
N GLY A 309 -14.08 2.95 -9.71
CA GLY A 309 -13.99 4.17 -10.51
C GLY A 309 -14.36 4.00 -12.00
N SER A 310 -14.41 2.76 -12.49
CA SER A 310 -14.87 2.43 -13.85
C SER A 310 -16.24 1.74 -13.86
N ALA A 311 -16.83 1.50 -12.71
CA ALA A 311 -18.10 0.79 -12.61
C ALA A 311 -19.26 1.62 -13.19
N CYS A 312 -20.23 0.94 -13.78
CA CYS A 312 -21.40 1.58 -14.35
C CYS A 312 -22.68 0.77 -14.09
N HIS A 313 -23.83 1.43 -14.23
CA HIS A 313 -25.12 0.77 -14.16
C HIS A 313 -25.38 -0.02 -15.45
N GLU A 314 -25.95 -1.21 -15.37
CA GLU A 314 -26.23 -2.07 -16.52
C GLU A 314 -27.19 -1.40 -17.55
N GLU A 315 -28.00 -0.45 -17.10
CA GLU A 315 -28.89 0.35 -17.93
C GLU A 315 -28.21 1.57 -18.59
N GLN A 316 -26.96 1.89 -18.21
CA GLN A 316 -26.22 3.08 -18.64
C GLN A 316 -24.84 2.74 -19.20
N THR A 317 -24.78 1.75 -20.09
CA THR A 317 -23.55 1.31 -20.74
C THR A 317 -23.12 2.28 -21.85
N VAL A 318 -22.55 3.43 -21.46
CA VAL A 318 -22.20 4.51 -22.38
C VAL A 318 -20.77 4.35 -22.95
N TYR A 319 -19.90 3.69 -22.21
CA TYR A 319 -18.48 3.62 -22.54
C TYR A 319 -18.15 2.42 -23.42
N THR A 320 -17.47 2.66 -24.56
CA THR A 320 -17.05 1.62 -25.50
C THR A 320 -15.65 1.09 -25.23
N TYR A 321 -14.77 1.89 -24.59
CA TYR A 321 -13.40 1.50 -24.25
C TYR A 321 -13.25 1.28 -22.76
N ILE A 322 -13.60 0.08 -22.33
CA ILE A 322 -13.58 -0.35 -20.91
C ILE A 322 -12.84 -1.68 -20.78
N GLN A 323 -12.60 -2.09 -19.57
CA GLN A 323 -11.79 -3.24 -19.15
C GLN A 323 -10.31 -3.09 -19.51
N SER A 324 -9.45 -3.59 -18.67
CA SER A 324 -8.02 -3.73 -18.97
C SER A 324 -7.81 -4.80 -20.05
N ARG A 325 -6.98 -4.52 -21.05
CA ARG A 325 -6.89 -5.26 -22.33
C ARG A 325 -6.82 -6.78 -22.17
N PHE A 326 -6.02 -7.30 -21.27
CA PHE A 326 -5.85 -8.76 -21.12
C PHE A 326 -7.13 -9.46 -20.59
N TYR A 327 -8.01 -8.71 -19.95
CA TYR A 327 -9.25 -9.17 -19.34
C TYR A 327 -10.50 -8.68 -20.09
N ARG A 328 -10.30 -7.99 -21.24
CA ARG A 328 -11.38 -7.41 -22.03
C ARG A 328 -12.13 -8.49 -22.80
N SER A 329 -13.45 -8.47 -22.65
CA SER A 329 -14.35 -9.43 -23.27
C SER A 329 -14.43 -9.28 -24.80
N PRO A 330 -14.75 -10.33 -25.55
CA PRO A 330 -14.93 -10.27 -27.00
C PRO A 330 -15.96 -9.23 -27.43
N GLU A 331 -17.10 -9.14 -26.76
CA GLU A 331 -18.16 -8.18 -27.08
C GLU A 331 -17.69 -6.74 -26.94
N VAL A 332 -16.86 -6.42 -25.94
CA VAL A 332 -16.27 -5.08 -25.78
C VAL A 332 -15.21 -4.83 -26.87
N LEU A 333 -14.37 -5.81 -27.20
CA LEU A 333 -13.38 -5.71 -28.28
C LEU A 333 -14.04 -5.43 -29.65
N LEU A 334 -15.24 -5.99 -29.86
CA LEU A 334 -15.98 -5.84 -31.11
C LEU A 334 -16.93 -4.63 -31.12
N GLY A 335 -17.01 -3.89 -30.02
CA GLY A 335 -17.91 -2.74 -29.89
C GLY A 335 -19.41 -3.11 -29.86
N LEU A 336 -19.72 -4.32 -29.39
CA LEU A 336 -21.09 -4.81 -29.24
C LEU A 336 -21.68 -4.34 -27.90
N PRO A 337 -23.01 -4.30 -27.77
CA PRO A 337 -23.66 -4.11 -26.48
C PRO A 337 -23.19 -5.14 -25.45
N TYR A 338 -22.98 -4.69 -24.22
CA TYR A 338 -22.47 -5.54 -23.15
C TYR A 338 -23.34 -5.46 -21.89
N THR A 339 -23.22 -6.46 -21.04
CA THR A 339 -23.92 -6.58 -19.75
C THR A 339 -22.91 -6.98 -18.66
N SER A 340 -23.37 -7.29 -17.47
CA SER A 340 -22.55 -7.83 -16.38
C SER A 340 -21.75 -9.10 -16.75
N SER A 341 -22.07 -9.76 -17.88
CA SER A 341 -21.31 -10.91 -18.40
C SER A 341 -19.84 -10.57 -18.73
N ILE A 342 -19.50 -9.30 -19.01
CA ILE A 342 -18.11 -8.90 -19.26
C ILE A 342 -17.22 -9.11 -18.04
N ASP A 343 -17.75 -8.91 -16.83
CA ASP A 343 -17.02 -9.18 -15.59
C ASP A 343 -16.79 -10.68 -15.37
N MET A 344 -17.74 -11.53 -15.81
CA MET A 344 -17.55 -12.97 -15.78
C MET A 344 -16.45 -13.44 -16.72
N TRP A 345 -16.32 -12.82 -17.91
CA TRP A 345 -15.19 -13.07 -18.81
C TRP A 345 -13.87 -12.73 -18.14
N SER A 346 -13.76 -11.51 -17.54
CA SER A 346 -12.57 -11.08 -16.81
C SER A 346 -12.23 -12.04 -15.67
N LEU A 347 -13.23 -12.50 -14.91
CA LEU A 347 -13.03 -13.49 -13.85
C LEU A 347 -12.44 -14.80 -14.38
N GLY A 348 -12.90 -15.27 -15.54
CA GLY A 348 -12.35 -16.44 -16.22
C GLY A 348 -10.87 -16.26 -16.57
N CYS A 349 -10.51 -15.10 -17.12
CA CYS A 349 -9.11 -14.74 -17.40
C CYS A 349 -8.26 -14.69 -16.13
N ILE A 350 -8.77 -14.10 -15.05
CA ILE A 350 -8.11 -14.03 -13.73
C ILE A 350 -7.90 -15.44 -13.17
N ALA A 351 -8.92 -16.32 -13.24
CA ALA A 351 -8.81 -17.69 -12.74
C ALA A 351 -7.70 -18.48 -13.45
N ALA A 352 -7.61 -18.33 -14.78
CA ALA A 352 -6.55 -18.93 -15.57
C ALA A 352 -5.17 -18.36 -15.20
N GLU A 353 -5.06 -17.06 -15.05
CA GLU A 353 -3.80 -16.39 -14.67
C GLU A 353 -3.34 -16.76 -13.27
N LEU A 354 -4.23 -16.81 -12.29
CA LEU A 354 -3.89 -17.25 -10.93
C LEU A 354 -3.35 -18.68 -10.93
N PHE A 355 -3.88 -19.55 -11.76
CA PHE A 355 -3.41 -20.93 -11.88
C PHE A 355 -2.11 -21.07 -12.68
N LEU A 356 -2.00 -20.38 -13.81
CA LEU A 356 -0.84 -20.45 -14.71
C LEU A 356 0.34 -19.61 -14.23
N GLY A 357 0.07 -18.51 -13.53
CA GLY A 357 1.04 -17.48 -13.14
C GLY A 357 1.23 -16.36 -14.17
N LEU A 358 0.64 -16.49 -15.36
CA LEU A 358 0.75 -15.54 -16.47
C LEU A 358 -0.63 -15.32 -17.11
N PRO A 359 -0.90 -14.10 -17.66
CA PRO A 359 -2.14 -13.83 -18.36
C PRO A 359 -2.40 -14.81 -19.50
N ILE A 360 -3.63 -15.27 -19.62
CA ILE A 360 -4.02 -16.23 -20.69
C ILE A 360 -4.04 -15.57 -22.07
N PHE A 361 -4.43 -14.29 -22.15
CA PHE A 361 -4.53 -13.53 -23.40
C PHE A 361 -3.71 -12.21 -23.34
N PRO A 362 -2.35 -12.26 -23.38
CA PRO A 362 -1.51 -11.06 -23.31
C PRO A 362 -1.41 -10.38 -24.67
N GLY A 363 -2.47 -9.75 -25.15
CA GLY A 363 -2.53 -9.06 -26.43
C GLY A 363 -1.80 -7.72 -26.42
N THR A 364 -0.99 -7.46 -27.46
CA THR A 364 -0.27 -6.19 -27.64
C THR A 364 -1.13 -5.09 -28.28
N SER A 365 -2.22 -5.47 -28.94
CA SER A 365 -3.23 -4.58 -29.52
C SER A 365 -4.60 -5.24 -29.40
N GLU A 366 -5.68 -4.54 -29.73
CA GLU A 366 -7.04 -5.11 -29.73
C GLU A 366 -7.19 -6.23 -30.76
N TYR A 367 -6.64 -6.04 -31.95
CA TYR A 367 -6.59 -7.09 -32.97
C TYR A 367 -5.82 -8.31 -32.48
N ASN A 368 -4.66 -8.13 -31.87
CA ASN A 368 -3.86 -9.23 -31.34
C ASN A 368 -4.57 -9.92 -30.18
N GLN A 369 -5.28 -9.16 -29.33
CA GLN A 369 -6.09 -9.69 -28.25
C GLN A 369 -7.18 -10.63 -28.79
N LEU A 370 -7.97 -10.18 -29.76
CA LEU A 370 -9.02 -10.98 -30.39
C LEU A 370 -8.44 -12.21 -31.13
N SER A 371 -7.32 -12.03 -31.84
CA SER A 371 -6.62 -13.13 -32.51
C SER A 371 -6.18 -14.23 -31.53
N ARG A 372 -5.68 -13.87 -30.36
CA ARG A 372 -5.30 -14.84 -29.32
C ARG A 372 -6.51 -15.58 -28.76
N ILE A 373 -7.61 -14.87 -28.52
CA ILE A 373 -8.85 -15.45 -28.04
C ILE A 373 -9.38 -16.47 -29.05
N THR A 374 -9.51 -16.09 -30.33
CA THR A 374 -10.01 -16.98 -31.39
C THR A 374 -9.07 -18.16 -31.65
N SER A 375 -7.76 -17.96 -31.58
CA SER A 375 -6.78 -19.05 -31.73
C SER A 375 -6.89 -20.12 -30.64
N MET A 376 -7.31 -19.75 -29.45
CA MET A 376 -7.39 -20.67 -28.31
C MET A 376 -8.79 -21.27 -28.14
N LEU A 377 -9.84 -20.46 -28.31
CA LEU A 377 -11.23 -20.89 -28.06
C LEU A 377 -12.02 -21.26 -29.32
N GLY A 378 -11.46 -20.96 -30.51
CA GLY A 378 -12.14 -21.12 -31.78
C GLY A 378 -12.94 -19.89 -32.23
N LEU A 379 -13.56 -19.97 -33.39
CA LEU A 379 -14.43 -18.95 -33.98
C LEU A 379 -15.88 -19.19 -33.59
#